data_13b622cd63fd1b9638308c4cc1ea49e3
#
_entry.id   13b622cd63fd1b9638308c4cc1ea49e3
#
_cell.length_a   1.000
_cell.length_b   1.000
_cell.length_c   1.000
_cell.angle_alpha   90.00
_cell.angle_beta   90.00
_cell.angle_gamma   90.00
#
_symmetry.space_group_name_H-M   'P 1'
#
loop_
_entity.id
_entity.type
_entity.pdbx_description
1 polymer ?
#
loop_
_entity_poly.entity_id
_entity_poly.type
_entity_poly.pdbx_seq_one_letter_code
_entity_poly.pdbx_strand_id
1 'polypeptide(L)'
;FFSLILCLTLVNKGFSQLDSLQQKAQDSLILEASLAIRNEPDKAISKYNEVLDRSKQATDSLYAARALNGLGKAFAAKSEYLKSLEYHYDALNYLEHSTSNIELAYAHNNIGLLYGRFNLYDEALEYLMEAERYIALDETTDENNFNNLLLLNISILKGRQGDNNGSLNYVLKAEKSLKESDVQFKGLRMAITANEKARTYLQLGRIDSALILAERNIVPLARANIPFALGKGYYYLGEIYRVKGDFNKALEYAKKADLIAGSIDDLATKQDIYHLVATMYEEVNNPKKALEYYKKATEINNEIFDVKDTWAFYKLKRDIKTKDEAQQNALLEKDKKLSRTMSGLYAVIVIFTIVFAFIYFKYLRTKHKKEKEQYEQLQQLTQIELQKTKEVLEINKKELTSAALQIIENGETVQQFRKEIESFKESLDTSHHKKLENLASSITNNTTKNWEEFRSRFEQVNTDFFKNLKKEHPELSSNELKICSFLKLNFNSKDIANLMGISPESVKVSRYRLRKKLNLQRSDNLASYIDQF
;
A
#
# COMPACT_ATOMS: atom_id res chain seq x y z
N PHE A 1 -8.21 27.48 53.22
CA PHE A 1 -8.03 26.10 52.75
C PHE A 1 -9.24 25.62 51.92
N PHE A 2 -10.47 25.82 52.40
CA PHE A 2 -11.71 25.41 51.70
C PHE A 2 -11.93 26.14 50.37
N SER A 3 -11.60 27.41 50.27
CA SER A 3 -11.72 28.20 49.02
C SER A 3 -10.70 27.77 47.95
N LEU A 4 -9.51 27.33 48.37
CA LEU A 4 -8.47 26.86 47.45
C LEU A 4 -8.83 25.49 46.85
N ILE A 5 -9.45 24.60 47.63
CA ILE A 5 -9.94 23.29 47.18
C ILE A 5 -11.13 23.48 46.24
N LEU A 6 -12.04 24.43 46.51
CA LEU A 6 -13.16 24.74 45.64
C LEU A 6 -12.71 25.34 44.29
N CYS A 7 -11.71 26.23 44.29
CA CYS A 7 -11.09 26.75 43.07
C CYS A 7 -10.40 25.63 42.27
N LEU A 8 -9.64 24.75 42.92
CA LEU A 8 -8.99 23.61 42.25
C LEU A 8 -10.00 22.62 41.66
N THR A 9 -11.14 22.37 42.33
CA THR A 9 -12.20 21.49 41.77
C THR A 9 -12.96 22.14 40.63
N LEU A 10 -13.19 23.46 40.65
CA LEU A 10 -13.81 24.20 39.54
C LEU A 10 -12.87 24.30 38.32
N VAL A 11 -11.57 24.54 38.58
CA VAL A 11 -10.56 24.54 37.52
C VAL A 11 -10.44 23.15 36.90
N ASN A 12 -10.36 22.07 37.69
CA ASN A 12 -10.34 20.69 37.16
C ASN A 12 -11.61 20.33 36.39
N LYS A 13 -12.81 20.75 36.84
CA LYS A 13 -14.05 20.58 36.08
C LYS A 13 -14.03 21.37 34.78
N GLY A 14 -13.50 22.58 34.76
CA GLY A 14 -13.35 23.41 33.59
C GLY A 14 -12.39 22.76 32.57
N PHE A 15 -11.26 22.26 33.01
CA PHE A 15 -10.30 21.54 32.18
C PHE A 15 -10.92 20.23 31.59
N SER A 16 -11.59 19.42 32.41
CA SER A 16 -12.24 18.19 31.93
C SER A 16 -13.38 18.44 30.93
N GLN A 17 -14.12 19.54 31.03
CA GLN A 17 -15.11 19.95 30.06
C GLN A 17 -14.46 20.45 28.75
N LEU A 18 -13.37 21.20 28.85
CA LEU A 18 -12.63 21.66 27.67
C LEU A 18 -12.03 20.48 26.88
N ASP A 19 -11.43 19.54 27.60
CA ASP A 19 -10.88 18.30 26.99
C ASP A 19 -11.98 17.49 26.29
N SER A 20 -13.16 17.35 26.91
CA SER A 20 -14.28 16.62 26.29
C SER A 20 -14.85 17.32 25.04
N LEU A 21 -14.83 18.65 24.99
CA LEU A 21 -15.23 19.43 23.81
C LEU A 21 -14.20 19.31 22.67
N GLN A 22 -12.93 19.33 23.01
CA GLN A 22 -11.85 19.13 22.03
C GLN A 22 -11.89 17.73 21.43
N GLN A 23 -12.11 16.70 22.24
CA GLN A 23 -12.27 15.31 21.78
C GLN A 23 -13.46 15.17 20.83
N LYS A 24 -14.63 15.70 21.19
CA LYS A 24 -15.81 15.69 20.31
C LYS A 24 -15.57 16.39 18.97
N ALA A 25 -14.83 17.50 18.97
CA ALA A 25 -14.47 18.20 17.74
C ALA A 25 -13.52 17.37 16.86
N GLN A 26 -12.56 16.67 17.46
CA GLN A 26 -11.66 15.75 16.73
C GLN A 26 -12.40 14.53 16.18
N ASP A 27 -13.30 13.94 16.98
CA ASP A 27 -14.15 12.80 16.52
C ASP A 27 -15.04 13.22 15.32
N SER A 28 -15.61 14.43 15.36
CA SER A 28 -16.40 14.96 14.24
C SER A 28 -15.53 15.12 12.98
N LEU A 29 -14.33 15.67 13.10
CA LEU A 29 -13.41 15.81 11.98
C LEU A 29 -12.99 14.45 11.40
N ILE A 30 -12.70 13.47 12.27
CA ILE A 30 -12.36 12.10 11.86
C ILE A 30 -13.54 11.45 11.12
N LEU A 31 -14.76 11.62 11.64
CA LEU A 31 -15.96 11.08 10.99
C LEU A 31 -16.16 11.70 9.60
N GLU A 32 -16.11 13.02 9.48
CA GLU A 32 -16.22 13.72 8.20
C GLU A 32 -15.12 13.30 7.22
N ALA A 33 -13.89 13.19 7.70
CA ALA A 33 -12.77 12.72 6.89
C ALA A 33 -13.01 11.28 6.41
N SER A 34 -13.46 10.40 7.28
CA SER A 34 -13.72 8.99 6.95
C SER A 34 -14.80 8.82 5.86
N LEU A 35 -15.84 9.64 5.91
CA LEU A 35 -16.90 9.67 4.89
C LEU A 35 -16.40 10.19 3.54
N ALA A 36 -15.41 11.08 3.55
CA ALA A 36 -14.84 11.68 2.35
C ALA A 36 -13.80 10.79 1.64
N ILE A 37 -13.21 9.79 2.31
CA ILE A 37 -12.08 8.99 1.78
C ILE A 37 -12.34 8.49 0.36
N ARG A 38 -13.54 8.00 0.08
CA ARG A 38 -13.85 7.36 -1.20
C ARG A 38 -14.11 8.35 -2.32
N ASN A 39 -14.88 9.40 -2.06
CA ASN A 39 -15.35 10.30 -3.10
C ASN A 39 -14.52 11.58 -3.21
N GLU A 40 -13.90 12.00 -2.12
CA GLU A 40 -13.14 13.25 -1.98
C GLU A 40 -11.85 13.00 -1.16
N PRO A 41 -10.94 12.11 -1.61
CA PRO A 41 -9.77 11.70 -0.80
C PRO A 41 -8.88 12.87 -0.41
N ASP A 42 -8.75 13.91 -1.22
CA ASP A 42 -7.96 15.09 -0.89
C ASP A 42 -8.58 15.90 0.27
N LYS A 43 -9.90 15.96 0.34
CA LYS A 43 -10.63 16.55 1.48
C LYS A 43 -10.45 15.71 2.75
N ALA A 44 -10.47 14.39 2.63
CA ALA A 44 -10.16 13.49 3.74
C ALA A 44 -8.74 13.74 4.26
N ILE A 45 -7.75 13.81 3.37
CA ILE A 45 -6.36 14.09 3.70
C ILE A 45 -6.23 15.44 4.45
N SER A 46 -6.88 16.48 3.95
CA SER A 46 -6.86 17.79 4.61
C SER A 46 -7.39 17.74 6.05
N LYS A 47 -8.54 17.06 6.25
CA LYS A 47 -9.15 16.93 7.56
C LYS A 47 -8.34 16.09 8.53
N TYR A 48 -7.76 14.97 8.06
CA TYR A 48 -6.88 14.15 8.88
C TYR A 48 -5.59 14.87 9.25
N ASN A 49 -5.03 15.70 8.37
CA ASN A 49 -3.89 16.54 8.71
C ASN A 49 -4.26 17.57 9.79
N GLU A 50 -5.44 18.17 9.73
CA GLU A 50 -5.94 19.07 10.77
C GLU A 50 -6.02 18.37 12.14
N VAL A 51 -6.55 17.13 12.19
CA VAL A 51 -6.57 16.32 13.41
C VAL A 51 -5.15 16.03 13.89
N LEU A 52 -4.25 15.64 13.00
CA LEU A 52 -2.86 15.31 13.32
C LEU A 52 -2.12 16.52 13.92
N ASP A 53 -2.29 17.70 13.34
CA ASP A 53 -1.65 18.93 13.85
C ASP A 53 -2.17 19.32 15.23
N ARG A 54 -3.50 19.23 15.43
CA ARG A 54 -4.11 19.47 16.75
C ARG A 54 -3.62 18.46 17.80
N SER A 55 -3.53 17.19 17.43
CA SER A 55 -3.06 16.12 18.32
C SER A 55 -1.59 16.27 18.70
N LYS A 56 -0.74 16.69 17.77
CA LYS A 56 0.67 16.99 18.04
C LYS A 56 0.83 18.16 19.00
N GLN A 57 0.02 19.22 18.86
CA GLN A 57 0.03 20.37 19.78
C GLN A 57 -0.44 19.99 21.18
N ALA A 58 -1.42 19.07 21.27
CA ALA A 58 -1.95 18.56 22.54
C ALA A 58 -1.14 17.38 23.13
N THR A 59 -0.13 16.87 22.43
CA THR A 59 0.60 15.64 22.78
C THR A 59 -0.29 14.41 22.92
N ASP A 60 -1.38 14.35 22.14
CA ASP A 60 -2.36 13.27 22.15
C ASP A 60 -1.97 12.18 21.12
N SER A 61 -1.27 11.16 21.59
CA SER A 61 -0.80 10.07 20.74
C SER A 61 -1.93 9.24 20.12
N LEU A 62 -3.07 9.12 20.79
CA LEU A 62 -4.20 8.32 20.29
C LEU A 62 -4.85 8.98 19.06
N TYR A 63 -5.19 10.27 19.15
CA TYR A 63 -5.76 10.99 18.00
C TYR A 63 -4.74 11.20 16.89
N ALA A 64 -3.45 11.36 17.21
CA ALA A 64 -2.39 11.37 16.20
C ALA A 64 -2.36 10.04 15.42
N ALA A 65 -2.42 8.91 16.11
CA ALA A 65 -2.47 7.58 15.47
C ALA A 65 -3.74 7.38 14.63
N ARG A 66 -4.91 7.79 15.12
CA ARG A 66 -6.18 7.76 14.36
C ARG A 66 -6.09 8.59 13.08
N ALA A 67 -5.54 9.78 13.17
CA ALA A 67 -5.34 10.64 12.00
C ALA A 67 -4.37 10.03 10.99
N LEU A 68 -3.25 9.49 11.45
CA LEU A 68 -2.28 8.80 10.59
C LEU A 68 -2.86 7.56 9.92
N ASN A 69 -3.61 6.72 10.65
CA ASN A 69 -4.36 5.61 10.07
C ASN A 69 -5.39 6.09 9.02
N GLY A 70 -6.05 7.21 9.28
CA GLY A 70 -6.97 7.84 8.34
C GLY A 70 -6.28 8.33 7.07
N LEU A 71 -5.12 8.99 7.22
CA LEU A 71 -4.26 9.41 6.10
C LEU A 71 -3.82 8.21 5.28
N GLY A 72 -3.36 7.15 5.93
CA GLY A 72 -3.02 5.91 5.24
C GLY A 72 -4.16 5.39 4.37
N LYS A 73 -5.38 5.33 4.89
CA LYS A 73 -6.58 4.92 4.12
C LYS A 73 -6.87 5.87 2.95
N ALA A 74 -6.75 7.17 3.15
CA ALA A 74 -7.00 8.16 2.11
C ALA A 74 -5.96 8.08 0.98
N PHE A 75 -4.69 7.84 1.31
CA PHE A 75 -3.64 7.61 0.31
C PHE A 75 -3.81 6.27 -0.41
N ALA A 76 -4.27 5.22 0.29
CA ALA A 76 -4.64 3.95 -0.36
C ALA A 76 -5.77 4.13 -1.37
N ALA A 77 -6.78 4.96 -1.07
CA ALA A 77 -7.86 5.30 -2.00
C ALA A 77 -7.36 6.04 -3.24
N LYS A 78 -6.26 6.77 -3.14
CA LYS A 78 -5.58 7.41 -4.27
C LYS A 78 -4.60 6.48 -5.00
N SER A 79 -4.52 5.21 -4.63
CA SER A 79 -3.51 4.26 -5.11
C SER A 79 -2.06 4.67 -4.80
N GLU A 80 -1.85 5.57 -3.83
CA GLU A 80 -0.54 5.98 -3.33
C GLU A 80 -0.12 5.06 -2.17
N TYR A 81 0.03 3.78 -2.47
CA TYR A 81 0.14 2.71 -1.46
C TYR A 81 1.37 2.82 -0.57
N LEU A 82 2.46 3.40 -1.08
CA LEU A 82 3.66 3.61 -0.27
C LEU A 82 3.45 4.62 0.84
N LYS A 83 2.85 5.75 0.51
CA LYS A 83 2.49 6.74 1.52
C LYS A 83 1.48 6.19 2.50
N SER A 84 0.51 5.40 1.99
CA SER A 84 -0.43 4.69 2.83
C SER A 84 0.30 3.84 3.86
N LEU A 85 1.30 3.08 3.44
CA LEU A 85 2.10 2.23 4.31
C LEU A 85 2.92 3.04 5.33
N GLU A 86 3.57 4.13 4.90
CA GLU A 86 4.29 5.05 5.80
C GLU A 86 3.38 5.55 6.92
N TYR A 87 2.21 6.07 6.57
CA TYR A 87 1.27 6.59 7.55
C TYR A 87 0.76 5.53 8.54
N HIS A 88 0.52 4.30 8.08
CA HIS A 88 0.12 3.23 8.98
C HIS A 88 1.24 2.79 9.92
N TYR A 89 2.47 2.79 9.46
CA TYR A 89 3.63 2.56 10.33
C TYR A 89 3.84 3.69 11.32
N ASP A 90 3.69 4.94 10.89
CA ASP A 90 3.76 6.08 11.80
C ASP A 90 2.66 6.02 12.85
N ALA A 91 1.46 5.54 12.49
CA ALA A 91 0.41 5.28 13.47
C ALA A 91 0.84 4.24 14.52
N LEU A 92 1.48 3.13 14.11
CA LEU A 92 2.02 2.13 15.05
C LEU A 92 3.06 2.74 16.00
N ASN A 93 3.95 3.61 15.51
CA ASN A 93 4.95 4.28 16.36
C ASN A 93 4.28 5.12 17.45
N TYR A 94 3.19 5.85 17.12
CA TYR A 94 2.44 6.62 18.14
C TYR A 94 1.69 5.72 19.13
N LEU A 95 1.37 4.47 18.73
CA LEU A 95 0.67 3.49 19.56
C LEU A 95 1.61 2.58 20.36
N GLU A 96 2.93 2.65 20.18
CA GLU A 96 3.91 1.76 20.84
C GLU A 96 3.77 1.75 22.37
N HIS A 97 3.35 2.88 22.95
CA HIS A 97 3.10 3.02 24.40
C HIS A 97 1.62 3.22 24.73
N SER A 98 0.72 2.95 23.77
CA SER A 98 -0.71 3.09 23.94
C SER A 98 -1.33 1.84 24.58
N THR A 99 -2.38 2.03 25.36
CA THR A 99 -3.22 0.95 25.87
C THR A 99 -4.41 0.63 24.95
N SER A 100 -4.52 1.29 23.81
CA SER A 100 -5.64 1.11 22.89
C SER A 100 -5.41 -0.08 21.95
N ASN A 101 -5.87 -1.25 22.35
CA ASN A 101 -5.78 -2.46 21.55
C ASN A 101 -6.54 -2.36 20.21
N ILE A 102 -7.68 -1.67 20.19
CA ILE A 102 -8.47 -1.51 18.97
C ILE A 102 -7.74 -0.69 17.90
N GLU A 103 -7.04 0.37 18.26
CA GLU A 103 -6.29 1.19 17.29
C GLU A 103 -5.04 0.47 16.78
N LEU A 104 -4.38 -0.32 17.64
CA LEU A 104 -3.30 -1.23 17.22
C LEU A 104 -3.83 -2.25 16.21
N ALA A 105 -4.98 -2.86 16.50
CA ALA A 105 -5.61 -3.80 15.57
C ALA A 105 -5.97 -3.15 14.22
N TYR A 106 -6.49 -1.92 14.22
CA TYR A 106 -6.75 -1.18 12.98
C TYR A 106 -5.48 -0.93 12.17
N ALA A 107 -4.40 -0.50 12.82
CA ALA A 107 -3.13 -0.24 12.14
C ALA A 107 -2.55 -1.53 11.53
N HIS A 108 -2.50 -2.60 12.30
CA HIS A 108 -2.04 -3.91 11.82
C HIS A 108 -2.90 -4.45 10.68
N ASN A 109 -4.24 -4.37 10.78
CA ASN A 109 -5.13 -4.78 9.69
C ASN A 109 -4.85 -4.00 8.41
N ASN A 110 -4.72 -2.68 8.48
CA ASN A 110 -4.51 -1.85 7.31
C ASN A 110 -3.17 -2.14 6.63
N ILE A 111 -2.12 -2.35 7.42
CA ILE A 111 -0.82 -2.81 6.91
C ILE A 111 -0.98 -4.18 6.23
N GLY A 112 -1.60 -5.15 6.90
CA GLY A 112 -1.84 -6.47 6.33
C GLY A 112 -2.61 -6.44 5.01
N LEU A 113 -3.62 -5.58 4.88
CA LEU A 113 -4.36 -5.40 3.62
C LEU A 113 -3.47 -4.85 2.49
N LEU A 114 -2.57 -3.92 2.80
CA LEU A 114 -1.60 -3.43 1.82
C LEU A 114 -0.66 -4.54 1.38
N TYR A 115 -0.13 -5.35 2.30
CA TYR A 115 0.68 -6.53 1.97
C TYR A 115 -0.08 -7.52 1.08
N GLY A 116 -1.32 -7.83 1.43
CA GLY A 116 -2.17 -8.72 0.64
C GLY A 116 -2.45 -8.20 -0.77
N ARG A 117 -2.55 -6.88 -0.95
CA ARG A 117 -2.73 -6.24 -2.26
C ARG A 117 -1.55 -6.49 -3.21
N PHE A 118 -0.36 -6.65 -2.66
CA PHE A 118 0.87 -6.94 -3.41
C PHE A 118 1.22 -8.42 -3.48
N ASN A 119 0.26 -9.29 -3.15
CA ASN A 119 0.42 -10.75 -3.15
C ASN A 119 1.49 -11.26 -2.17
N LEU A 120 1.85 -10.47 -1.15
CA LEU A 120 2.73 -10.84 -0.06
C LEU A 120 1.86 -11.43 1.07
N TYR A 121 1.31 -12.60 0.81
CA TYR A 121 0.26 -13.18 1.63
C TYR A 121 0.76 -13.65 3.00
N ASP A 122 2.01 -14.10 3.11
CA ASP A 122 2.59 -14.54 4.38
C ASP A 122 2.72 -13.37 5.35
N GLU A 123 3.32 -12.29 4.89
CA GLU A 123 3.47 -11.07 5.70
C GLU A 123 2.10 -10.43 5.99
N ALA A 124 1.21 -10.44 5.01
CA ALA A 124 -0.15 -9.93 5.21
C ALA A 124 -0.86 -10.67 6.35
N LEU A 125 -0.75 -12.00 6.38
CA LEU A 125 -1.34 -12.84 7.41
C LEU A 125 -0.68 -12.62 8.77
N GLU A 126 0.64 -12.43 8.86
CA GLU A 126 1.32 -12.07 10.12
C GLU A 126 0.68 -10.82 10.74
N TYR A 127 0.52 -9.75 9.95
CA TYR A 127 -0.11 -8.52 10.44
C TYR A 127 -1.58 -8.71 10.82
N LEU A 128 -2.37 -9.43 10.02
CA LEU A 128 -3.77 -9.67 10.37
C LEU A 128 -3.92 -10.57 11.62
N MET A 129 -3.03 -11.51 11.85
CA MET A 129 -3.03 -12.33 13.06
C MET A 129 -2.64 -11.52 14.29
N GLU A 130 -1.71 -10.56 14.16
CA GLU A 130 -1.44 -9.60 15.23
C GLU A 130 -2.67 -8.72 15.50
N ALA A 131 -3.39 -8.27 14.48
CA ALA A 131 -4.64 -7.56 14.65
C ALA A 131 -5.70 -8.42 15.38
N GLU A 132 -5.82 -9.72 15.05
CA GLU A 132 -6.72 -10.68 15.73
C GLU A 132 -6.34 -10.83 17.21
N ARG A 133 -5.03 -10.85 17.52
CA ARG A 133 -4.53 -10.91 18.89
C ARG A 133 -4.91 -9.65 19.70
N TYR A 134 -4.75 -8.47 19.12
CA TYR A 134 -5.12 -7.21 19.80
C TYR A 134 -6.64 -7.11 20.02
N ILE A 135 -7.44 -7.52 19.04
CA ILE A 135 -8.91 -7.58 19.20
C ILE A 135 -9.32 -8.53 20.32
N ALA A 136 -8.67 -9.67 20.46
CA ALA A 136 -8.97 -10.62 21.54
C ALA A 136 -8.63 -10.06 22.95
N LEU A 137 -7.84 -9.00 23.04
CA LEU A 137 -7.49 -8.30 24.28
C LEU A 137 -8.37 -7.06 24.54
N ASP A 138 -9.25 -6.71 23.62
CA ASP A 138 -10.13 -5.55 23.73
C ASP A 138 -11.52 -5.95 24.24
N GLU A 139 -12.00 -5.32 25.30
CA GLU A 139 -13.31 -5.58 25.89
C GLU A 139 -14.37 -4.55 25.45
N THR A 140 -14.07 -3.69 24.47
CA THR A 140 -14.97 -2.62 24.04
C THR A 140 -16.04 -3.10 23.06
N THR A 141 -17.18 -2.38 23.03
CA THR A 141 -18.31 -2.71 22.13
C THR A 141 -18.03 -2.50 20.63
N ASP A 142 -16.99 -1.75 20.27
CA ASP A 142 -16.54 -1.58 18.88
C ASP A 142 -15.84 -2.82 18.31
N GLU A 143 -15.40 -3.72 19.18
CA GLU A 143 -14.81 -5.01 18.86
C GLU A 143 -15.62 -5.81 17.84
N ASN A 144 -16.92 -5.94 18.05
CA ASN A 144 -17.83 -6.71 17.18
C ASN A 144 -17.92 -6.17 15.74
N ASN A 145 -17.82 -4.84 15.57
CA ASN A 145 -17.85 -4.19 14.25
C ASN A 145 -16.61 -4.49 13.41
N PHE A 146 -15.45 -4.48 14.05
CA PHE A 146 -14.18 -4.66 13.37
C PHE A 146 -13.78 -6.13 13.24
N ASN A 147 -14.03 -6.96 14.27
CA ASN A 147 -13.68 -8.38 14.30
C ASN A 147 -14.23 -9.13 13.07
N ASN A 148 -15.48 -8.92 12.72
CA ASN A 148 -16.06 -9.52 11.52
C ASN A 148 -15.28 -9.19 10.24
N LEU A 149 -14.90 -7.93 10.04
CA LEU A 149 -14.13 -7.49 8.87
C LEU A 149 -12.73 -8.09 8.86
N LEU A 150 -12.08 -8.15 10.01
CA LEU A 150 -10.76 -8.75 10.18
C LEU A 150 -10.77 -10.25 9.83
N LEU A 151 -11.73 -11.01 10.38
CA LEU A 151 -11.90 -12.43 10.08
C LEU A 151 -12.14 -12.67 8.58
N LEU A 152 -12.93 -11.79 7.93
CA LEU A 152 -13.17 -11.86 6.50
C LEU A 152 -11.89 -11.58 5.70
N ASN A 153 -11.10 -10.60 6.10
CA ASN A 153 -9.82 -10.28 5.46
C ASN A 153 -8.84 -11.46 5.56
N ILE A 154 -8.74 -12.08 6.74
CA ILE A 154 -7.91 -13.30 6.93
C ILE A 154 -8.40 -14.43 6.01
N SER A 155 -9.73 -14.65 5.92
CA SER A 155 -10.30 -15.64 5.01
C SER A 155 -9.89 -15.41 3.56
N ILE A 156 -9.98 -14.16 3.08
CA ILE A 156 -9.62 -13.78 1.72
C ILE A 156 -8.14 -14.10 1.45
N LEU A 157 -7.25 -13.71 2.36
CA LEU A 157 -5.81 -13.90 2.17
C LEU A 157 -5.41 -15.38 2.22
N LYS A 158 -5.96 -16.15 3.15
CA LYS A 158 -5.76 -17.61 3.19
C LYS A 158 -6.18 -18.29 1.89
N GLY A 159 -7.32 -17.88 1.34
CA GLY A 159 -7.77 -18.41 0.05
C GLY A 159 -6.89 -17.98 -1.13
N ARG A 160 -6.32 -16.78 -1.09
CA ARG A 160 -5.34 -16.33 -2.10
C ARG A 160 -3.99 -17.05 -1.98
N GLN A 161 -3.60 -17.42 -0.77
CA GLN A 161 -2.42 -18.25 -0.50
C GLN A 161 -2.62 -19.71 -0.92
N GLY A 162 -3.87 -20.15 -1.16
CA GLY A 162 -4.22 -21.53 -1.49
C GLY A 162 -4.71 -22.36 -0.30
N ASP A 163 -4.69 -21.81 0.92
CA ASP A 163 -5.28 -22.44 2.10
C ASP A 163 -6.81 -22.30 2.11
N ASN A 164 -7.47 -23.05 1.23
CA ASN A 164 -8.93 -23.00 1.06
C ASN A 164 -9.69 -23.51 2.30
N ASN A 165 -9.11 -24.44 3.07
CA ASN A 165 -9.72 -24.92 4.30
C ASN A 165 -9.61 -23.88 5.43
N GLY A 166 -8.47 -23.23 5.57
CA GLY A 166 -8.30 -22.08 6.45
C GLY A 166 -9.23 -20.93 6.07
N SER A 167 -9.34 -20.63 4.79
CA SER A 167 -10.29 -19.64 4.26
C SER A 167 -11.73 -19.98 4.68
N LEU A 168 -12.17 -21.24 4.52
CA LEU A 168 -13.51 -21.67 4.94
C LEU A 168 -13.73 -21.50 6.44
N ASN A 169 -12.75 -21.88 7.26
CA ASN A 169 -12.85 -21.72 8.71
C ASN A 169 -13.06 -20.24 9.10
N TYR A 170 -12.26 -19.34 8.54
CA TYR A 170 -12.32 -17.92 8.87
C TYR A 170 -13.58 -17.22 8.33
N VAL A 171 -14.07 -17.56 7.12
CA VAL A 171 -15.32 -17.00 6.61
C VAL A 171 -16.54 -17.48 7.43
N LEU A 172 -16.49 -18.72 7.97
CA LEU A 172 -17.54 -19.22 8.87
C LEU A 172 -17.49 -18.52 10.24
N LYS A 173 -16.30 -18.26 10.79
CA LYS A 173 -16.13 -17.42 11.99
C LYS A 173 -16.71 -16.00 11.76
N ALA A 174 -16.37 -15.38 10.62
CA ALA A 174 -16.89 -14.06 10.26
C ALA A 174 -18.41 -14.05 10.12
N GLU A 175 -19.01 -15.08 9.49
CA GLU A 175 -20.46 -15.23 9.37
C GLU A 175 -21.12 -15.39 10.74
N LYS A 176 -20.52 -16.18 11.63
CA LYS A 176 -21.02 -16.38 13.01
C LYS A 176 -20.96 -15.08 13.81
N SER A 177 -19.81 -14.44 13.87
CA SER A 177 -19.62 -13.14 14.54
C SER A 177 -20.65 -12.10 14.07
N LEU A 178 -20.90 -12.05 12.75
CA LEU A 178 -21.87 -11.12 12.18
C LEU A 178 -23.32 -11.43 12.52
N LYS A 179 -23.69 -12.72 12.69
CA LYS A 179 -25.02 -13.12 13.12
C LYS A 179 -25.30 -12.71 14.57
N GLU A 180 -24.29 -12.84 15.43
CA GLU A 180 -24.36 -12.58 16.87
C GLU A 180 -24.25 -11.07 17.21
N SER A 181 -23.70 -10.25 16.30
CA SER A 181 -23.52 -8.81 16.52
C SER A 181 -24.68 -7.97 15.97
N ASP A 182 -24.92 -6.81 16.60
CA ASP A 182 -25.82 -5.77 16.07
C ASP A 182 -24.97 -4.65 15.45
N VAL A 183 -24.56 -4.86 14.19
CA VAL A 183 -23.67 -3.96 13.49
C VAL A 183 -24.38 -3.17 12.41
N GLN A 184 -23.93 -1.94 12.18
CA GLN A 184 -24.43 -1.10 11.11
C GLN A 184 -24.24 -1.78 9.73
N PHE A 185 -25.24 -1.67 8.86
CA PHE A 185 -25.24 -2.31 7.54
C PHE A 185 -25.07 -3.84 7.56
N LYS A 186 -25.58 -4.51 8.60
CA LYS A 186 -25.48 -5.97 8.78
C LYS A 186 -25.88 -6.76 7.52
N GLY A 187 -26.96 -6.38 6.84
CA GLY A 187 -27.39 -7.04 5.61
C GLY A 187 -26.35 -6.99 4.48
N LEU A 188 -25.70 -5.84 4.28
CA LEU A 188 -24.64 -5.68 3.30
C LEU A 188 -23.39 -6.51 3.70
N ARG A 189 -22.99 -6.46 4.95
CA ARG A 189 -21.84 -7.23 5.45
C ARG A 189 -22.08 -8.74 5.32
N MET A 190 -23.28 -9.20 5.60
CA MET A 190 -23.70 -10.59 5.36
C MET A 190 -23.58 -10.97 3.88
N ALA A 191 -23.97 -10.06 2.98
CA ALA A 191 -23.88 -10.29 1.56
C ALA A 191 -22.42 -10.36 1.07
N ILE A 192 -21.52 -9.50 1.58
CA ILE A 192 -20.09 -9.54 1.28
C ILE A 192 -19.46 -10.85 1.82
N THR A 193 -19.79 -11.23 3.05
CA THR A 193 -19.31 -12.47 3.66
C THR A 193 -19.78 -13.70 2.87
N ALA A 194 -21.04 -13.70 2.41
CA ALA A 194 -21.58 -14.76 1.57
C ALA A 194 -20.90 -14.86 0.20
N ASN A 195 -20.50 -13.74 -0.40
CA ASN A 195 -19.69 -13.74 -1.61
C ASN A 195 -18.34 -14.45 -1.41
N GLU A 196 -17.63 -14.13 -0.34
CA GLU A 196 -16.34 -14.77 -0.06
C GLU A 196 -16.50 -16.27 0.30
N LYS A 197 -17.61 -16.62 0.95
CA LYS A 197 -17.96 -18.02 1.20
C LYS A 197 -18.25 -18.78 -0.11
N ALA A 198 -18.93 -18.14 -1.07
CA ALA A 198 -19.17 -18.72 -2.39
C ALA A 198 -17.85 -18.94 -3.15
N ARG A 199 -16.93 -17.95 -3.11
CA ARG A 199 -15.57 -18.10 -3.65
C ARG A 199 -14.85 -19.28 -3.03
N THR A 200 -14.87 -19.39 -1.71
CA THR A 200 -14.20 -20.48 -1.00
C THR A 200 -14.79 -21.85 -1.34
N TYR A 201 -16.13 -21.96 -1.49
CA TYR A 201 -16.77 -23.18 -1.98
C TYR A 201 -16.35 -23.52 -3.41
N LEU A 202 -16.24 -22.53 -4.30
CA LEU A 202 -15.75 -22.74 -5.65
C LEU A 202 -14.31 -23.31 -5.64
N GLN A 203 -13.43 -22.72 -4.84
CA GLN A 203 -12.04 -23.17 -4.69
C GLN A 203 -11.92 -24.58 -4.10
N LEU A 204 -12.88 -24.99 -3.28
CA LEU A 204 -12.97 -26.33 -2.72
C LEU A 204 -13.69 -27.33 -3.66
N GLY A 205 -14.05 -26.94 -4.89
CA GLY A 205 -14.76 -27.76 -5.84
C GLY A 205 -16.25 -27.99 -5.50
N ARG A 206 -16.81 -27.27 -4.52
CA ARG A 206 -18.23 -27.36 -4.13
C ARG A 206 -19.08 -26.43 -4.99
N ILE A 207 -19.11 -26.70 -6.30
CA ILE A 207 -19.62 -25.78 -7.32
C ILE A 207 -21.10 -25.44 -7.14
N ASP A 208 -21.95 -26.44 -6.85
CA ASP A 208 -23.38 -26.19 -6.68
C ASP A 208 -23.69 -25.38 -5.42
N SER A 209 -22.95 -25.63 -4.33
CA SER A 209 -23.06 -24.81 -3.10
C SER A 209 -22.62 -23.36 -3.34
N ALA A 210 -21.56 -23.17 -4.14
CA ALA A 210 -21.08 -21.86 -4.53
C ALA A 210 -22.13 -21.12 -5.37
N LEU A 211 -22.74 -21.80 -6.34
CA LEU A 211 -23.75 -21.24 -7.24
C LEU A 211 -25.00 -20.77 -6.47
N ILE A 212 -25.59 -21.67 -5.69
CA ILE A 212 -26.80 -21.37 -4.90
C ILE A 212 -26.56 -20.13 -4.01
N LEU A 213 -25.40 -20.07 -3.38
CA LEU A 213 -25.05 -18.97 -2.48
C LEU A 213 -24.84 -17.65 -3.25
N ALA A 214 -24.11 -17.68 -4.37
CA ALA A 214 -23.81 -16.51 -5.18
C ALA A 214 -25.08 -15.93 -5.84
N GLU A 215 -25.96 -16.79 -6.41
CA GLU A 215 -27.23 -16.36 -7.01
C GLU A 215 -28.18 -15.74 -5.98
N ARG A 216 -28.31 -16.35 -4.81
CA ARG A 216 -29.12 -15.80 -3.71
C ARG A 216 -28.62 -14.44 -3.25
N ASN A 217 -27.30 -14.22 -3.34
CA ASN A 217 -26.64 -13.07 -2.76
C ASN A 217 -26.57 -11.86 -3.70
N ILE A 218 -26.75 -12.05 -5.01
CA ILE A 218 -26.60 -10.95 -5.98
C ILE A 218 -27.64 -9.84 -5.82
N VAL A 219 -28.87 -10.17 -5.41
CA VAL A 219 -29.94 -9.19 -5.22
C VAL A 219 -29.65 -8.23 -4.05
N PRO A 220 -29.29 -8.71 -2.85
CA PRO A 220 -28.83 -7.84 -1.76
C PRO A 220 -27.68 -6.91 -2.16
N LEU A 221 -26.69 -7.43 -2.91
CA LEU A 221 -25.54 -6.63 -3.37
C LEU A 221 -25.95 -5.53 -4.36
N ALA A 222 -26.85 -5.85 -5.30
CA ALA A 222 -27.37 -4.88 -6.25
C ALA A 222 -28.16 -3.76 -5.54
N ARG A 223 -28.96 -4.10 -4.53
CA ARG A 223 -29.69 -3.10 -3.73
C ARG A 223 -28.78 -2.19 -2.93
N ALA A 224 -27.65 -2.70 -2.45
CA ALA A 224 -26.68 -1.90 -1.72
C ALA A 224 -25.97 -0.87 -2.61
N ASN A 225 -25.98 -1.08 -3.93
CA ASN A 225 -25.38 -0.21 -4.95
C ASN A 225 -23.91 0.16 -4.64
N ILE A 226 -23.13 -0.83 -4.17
CA ILE A 226 -21.70 -0.67 -3.91
C ILE A 226 -20.95 -1.39 -5.03
N PRO A 227 -20.30 -0.64 -5.96
CA PRO A 227 -19.68 -1.20 -7.16
C PRO A 227 -18.71 -2.33 -6.88
N PHE A 228 -17.83 -2.17 -5.89
CA PHE A 228 -16.87 -3.19 -5.47
C PHE A 228 -17.53 -4.52 -5.08
N ALA A 229 -18.54 -4.47 -4.21
CA ALA A 229 -19.18 -5.68 -3.71
C ALA A 229 -20.02 -6.37 -4.81
N LEU A 230 -20.75 -5.58 -5.61
CA LEU A 230 -21.53 -6.06 -6.72
C LEU A 230 -20.65 -6.61 -7.85
N GLY A 231 -19.55 -5.93 -8.17
CA GLY A 231 -18.57 -6.38 -9.17
C GLY A 231 -17.98 -7.74 -8.82
N LYS A 232 -17.58 -7.92 -7.56
CA LYS A 232 -17.14 -9.24 -7.05
C LYS A 232 -18.24 -10.30 -7.14
N GLY A 233 -19.49 -9.93 -6.84
CA GLY A 233 -20.64 -10.86 -6.98
C GLY A 233 -20.80 -11.35 -8.41
N TYR A 234 -20.77 -10.45 -9.40
CA TYR A 234 -20.84 -10.81 -10.81
C TYR A 234 -19.59 -11.59 -11.26
N TYR A 235 -18.41 -11.20 -10.81
CA TYR A 235 -17.17 -11.92 -11.09
C TYR A 235 -17.26 -13.39 -10.61
N TYR A 236 -17.68 -13.61 -9.36
CA TYR A 236 -17.79 -14.99 -8.85
C TYR A 236 -18.87 -15.80 -9.56
N LEU A 237 -20.00 -15.20 -9.92
CA LEU A 237 -21.00 -15.88 -10.75
C LEU A 237 -20.43 -16.24 -12.12
N GLY A 238 -19.68 -15.35 -12.75
CA GLY A 238 -18.98 -15.61 -14.00
C GLY A 238 -18.01 -16.80 -13.89
N GLU A 239 -17.17 -16.81 -12.86
CA GLU A 239 -16.23 -17.91 -12.59
C GLU A 239 -16.94 -19.25 -12.31
N ILE A 240 -18.02 -19.22 -11.50
CA ILE A 240 -18.80 -20.42 -11.20
C ILE A 240 -19.41 -21.01 -12.49
N TYR A 241 -20.03 -20.19 -13.35
CA TYR A 241 -20.60 -20.64 -14.60
C TYR A 241 -19.52 -21.08 -15.59
N ARG A 242 -18.35 -20.44 -15.60
CA ARG A 242 -17.19 -20.88 -16.39
C ARG A 242 -16.75 -22.30 -15.99
N VAL A 243 -16.60 -22.55 -14.69
CA VAL A 243 -16.22 -23.88 -14.18
C VAL A 243 -17.31 -24.93 -14.46
N LYS A 244 -18.59 -24.53 -14.50
CA LYS A 244 -19.71 -25.40 -14.92
C LYS A 244 -19.75 -25.66 -16.43
N GLY A 245 -18.99 -24.93 -17.24
CA GLY A 245 -19.02 -25.05 -18.71
C GLY A 245 -20.15 -24.27 -19.39
N ASP A 246 -20.93 -23.46 -18.66
CA ASP A 246 -21.96 -22.57 -19.23
C ASP A 246 -21.32 -21.22 -19.60
N PHE A 247 -20.57 -21.24 -20.71
CA PHE A 247 -19.81 -20.07 -21.17
C PHE A 247 -20.70 -18.88 -21.55
N ASN A 248 -21.96 -19.13 -21.94
CA ASN A 248 -22.91 -18.06 -22.27
C ASN A 248 -23.27 -17.25 -21.01
N LYS A 249 -23.64 -17.94 -19.94
CA LYS A 249 -23.92 -17.27 -18.66
C LYS A 249 -22.65 -16.68 -18.04
N ALA A 250 -21.53 -17.37 -18.14
CA ALA A 250 -20.24 -16.85 -17.68
C ALA A 250 -19.90 -15.52 -18.36
N LEU A 251 -20.05 -15.42 -19.68
CA LEU A 251 -19.85 -14.19 -20.43
C LEU A 251 -20.88 -13.10 -20.07
N GLU A 252 -22.13 -13.48 -19.83
CA GLU A 252 -23.17 -12.52 -19.38
C GLU A 252 -22.75 -11.86 -18.06
N TYR A 253 -22.36 -12.65 -17.07
CA TYR A 253 -21.95 -12.11 -15.76
C TYR A 253 -20.60 -11.38 -15.83
N ALA A 254 -19.66 -11.85 -16.65
CA ALA A 254 -18.42 -11.14 -16.91
C ALA A 254 -18.68 -9.74 -17.49
N LYS A 255 -19.61 -9.60 -18.45
CA LYS A 255 -20.01 -8.29 -18.98
C LYS A 255 -20.70 -7.41 -17.94
N LYS A 256 -21.54 -7.98 -17.05
CA LYS A 256 -22.14 -7.23 -15.95
C LYS A 256 -21.09 -6.70 -14.98
N ALA A 257 -20.05 -7.48 -14.71
CA ALA A 257 -18.90 -7.05 -13.91
C ALA A 257 -18.11 -5.93 -14.62
N ASP A 258 -17.86 -6.07 -15.92
CA ASP A 258 -17.15 -5.08 -16.74
C ASP A 258 -17.85 -3.71 -16.75
N LEU A 259 -19.19 -3.69 -16.87
CA LEU A 259 -19.96 -2.44 -16.86
C LEU A 259 -19.74 -1.58 -15.62
N ILE A 260 -19.39 -2.17 -14.49
CA ILE A 260 -19.15 -1.46 -13.23
C ILE A 260 -17.67 -1.40 -12.86
N ALA A 261 -16.80 -2.09 -13.60
CA ALA A 261 -15.37 -2.14 -13.32
C ALA A 261 -14.72 -0.76 -13.27
N GLY A 262 -15.19 0.18 -14.10
CA GLY A 262 -14.72 1.57 -14.09
C GLY A 262 -14.93 2.30 -12.77
N SER A 263 -15.96 1.91 -12.00
CA SER A 263 -16.31 2.49 -10.70
C SER A 263 -15.70 1.73 -9.52
N ILE A 264 -14.82 0.75 -9.77
CA ILE A 264 -14.15 -0.03 -8.74
C ILE A 264 -12.73 0.53 -8.54
N ASP A 265 -12.40 0.96 -7.33
CA ASP A 265 -11.08 1.51 -7.01
C ASP A 265 -10.06 0.39 -6.75
N ASP A 266 -10.53 -0.81 -6.36
CA ASP A 266 -9.65 -1.95 -6.06
C ASP A 266 -9.07 -2.56 -7.34
N LEU A 267 -7.79 -2.27 -7.57
CA LEU A 267 -7.06 -2.71 -8.78
C LEU A 267 -7.06 -4.23 -8.95
N ALA A 268 -6.92 -4.99 -7.86
CA ALA A 268 -6.92 -6.45 -7.92
C ALA A 268 -8.28 -7.00 -8.42
N THR A 269 -9.39 -6.46 -7.89
CA THR A 269 -10.72 -6.85 -8.36
C THR A 269 -10.96 -6.43 -9.81
N LYS A 270 -10.50 -5.26 -10.20
CA LYS A 270 -10.59 -4.78 -11.58
C LYS A 270 -9.80 -5.67 -12.54
N GLN A 271 -8.60 -6.06 -12.15
CA GLN A 271 -7.75 -7.01 -12.90
C GLN A 271 -8.45 -8.35 -13.06
N ASP A 272 -8.98 -8.91 -11.96
CA ASP A 272 -9.70 -10.19 -11.95
C ASP A 272 -10.90 -10.15 -12.92
N ILE A 273 -11.68 -9.07 -12.91
CA ILE A 273 -12.81 -8.86 -13.81
C ILE A 273 -12.35 -8.83 -15.27
N TYR A 274 -11.34 -8.04 -15.61
CA TYR A 274 -10.87 -7.93 -16.99
C TYR A 274 -10.26 -9.24 -17.49
N HIS A 275 -9.57 -9.98 -16.61
CA HIS A 275 -9.06 -11.30 -16.95
C HIS A 275 -10.19 -12.29 -17.23
N LEU A 276 -11.24 -12.30 -16.40
CA LEU A 276 -12.41 -13.13 -16.65
C LEU A 276 -13.08 -12.77 -17.99
N VAL A 277 -13.29 -11.48 -18.27
CA VAL A 277 -13.89 -11.01 -19.52
C VAL A 277 -13.05 -11.46 -20.73
N ALA A 278 -11.73 -11.31 -20.63
CA ALA A 278 -10.81 -11.75 -21.66
C ALA A 278 -10.93 -13.26 -21.94
N THR A 279 -10.88 -14.06 -20.86
CA THR A 279 -11.03 -15.52 -20.92
C THR A 279 -12.37 -15.91 -21.56
N MET A 280 -13.46 -15.23 -21.17
CA MET A 280 -14.77 -15.53 -21.74
C MET A 280 -14.88 -15.16 -23.22
N TYR A 281 -14.24 -14.08 -23.66
CA TYR A 281 -14.18 -13.77 -25.09
C TYR A 281 -13.32 -14.75 -25.88
N GLU A 282 -12.31 -15.33 -25.28
CA GLU A 282 -11.50 -16.40 -25.87
C GLU A 282 -12.34 -17.67 -26.05
N GLU A 283 -13.09 -18.10 -25.03
CA GLU A 283 -13.98 -19.27 -25.07
C GLU A 283 -15.08 -19.16 -26.14
N VAL A 284 -15.60 -17.95 -26.37
CA VAL A 284 -16.60 -17.69 -27.40
C VAL A 284 -15.98 -17.31 -28.77
N ASN A 285 -14.69 -17.59 -28.94
CA ASN A 285 -13.96 -17.42 -30.20
C ASN A 285 -13.94 -15.97 -30.74
N ASN A 286 -13.76 -15.00 -29.84
CA ASN A 286 -13.59 -13.57 -30.16
C ASN A 286 -12.20 -13.06 -29.73
N PRO A 287 -11.12 -13.46 -30.43
CA PRO A 287 -9.75 -13.17 -30.00
C PRO A 287 -9.42 -11.68 -29.99
N LYS A 288 -10.10 -10.88 -30.83
CA LYS A 288 -9.89 -9.43 -30.84
C LYS A 288 -10.28 -8.78 -29.51
N LYS A 289 -11.47 -9.14 -29.00
CA LYS A 289 -11.92 -8.63 -27.69
C LYS A 289 -11.15 -9.26 -26.56
N ALA A 290 -10.82 -10.55 -26.63
CA ALA A 290 -9.98 -11.19 -25.63
C ALA A 290 -8.65 -10.45 -25.46
N LEU A 291 -7.96 -10.14 -26.56
CA LEU A 291 -6.72 -9.37 -26.54
C LEU A 291 -6.88 -7.96 -25.93
N GLU A 292 -7.98 -7.27 -26.24
CA GLU A 292 -8.27 -5.94 -25.65
C GLU A 292 -8.32 -6.03 -24.13
N TYR A 293 -9.06 -7.01 -23.58
CA TYR A 293 -9.22 -7.14 -22.14
C TYR A 293 -7.98 -7.73 -21.45
N TYR A 294 -7.23 -8.61 -22.09
CA TYR A 294 -5.92 -9.04 -21.58
C TYR A 294 -4.94 -7.87 -21.47
N LYS A 295 -4.97 -6.92 -22.41
CA LYS A 295 -4.17 -5.69 -22.30
C LYS A 295 -4.59 -4.86 -21.09
N LYS A 296 -5.89 -4.61 -20.90
CA LYS A 296 -6.41 -3.88 -19.73
C LYS A 296 -6.00 -4.56 -18.42
N ALA A 297 -6.13 -5.88 -18.32
CA ALA A 297 -5.72 -6.64 -17.14
C ALA A 297 -4.21 -6.54 -16.89
N THR A 298 -3.41 -6.56 -17.96
CA THR A 298 -1.95 -6.45 -17.90
C THR A 298 -1.50 -5.06 -17.49
N GLU A 299 -2.15 -4.01 -17.99
CA GLU A 299 -1.91 -2.62 -17.59
C GLU A 299 -2.07 -2.45 -16.08
N ILE A 300 -3.16 -3.00 -15.52
CA ILE A 300 -3.42 -2.97 -14.07
C ILE A 300 -2.42 -3.83 -13.30
N ASN A 301 -2.11 -5.03 -13.80
CA ASN A 301 -1.12 -5.90 -13.17
C ASN A 301 0.24 -5.21 -13.03
N ASN A 302 0.62 -4.45 -14.04
CA ASN A 302 1.86 -3.70 -14.06
C ASN A 302 1.85 -2.55 -13.03
N GLU A 303 0.70 -1.89 -12.85
CA GLU A 303 0.50 -0.89 -11.79
C GLU A 303 0.67 -1.51 -10.40
N ILE A 304 0.16 -2.73 -10.20
CA ILE A 304 0.30 -3.46 -8.92
C ILE A 304 1.75 -3.87 -8.67
N PHE A 305 2.47 -4.36 -9.68
CA PHE A 305 3.85 -4.82 -9.53
C PHE A 305 4.84 -3.69 -9.26
N ASP A 306 4.60 -2.51 -9.78
CA ASP A 306 5.40 -1.31 -9.53
C ASP A 306 5.45 -0.97 -8.04
N VAL A 307 4.30 -0.96 -7.42
CA VAL A 307 4.17 -0.68 -6.00
C VAL A 307 4.84 -1.76 -5.14
N LYS A 308 4.89 -3.03 -5.62
CA LYS A 308 5.47 -4.16 -4.90
C LYS A 308 6.96 -3.99 -4.61
N ASP A 309 7.74 -3.59 -5.62
CA ASP A 309 9.20 -3.46 -5.47
C ASP A 309 9.57 -2.30 -4.55
N THR A 310 8.83 -1.21 -4.65
CA THR A 310 8.99 -0.06 -3.76
C THR A 310 8.63 -0.42 -2.32
N TRP A 311 7.58 -1.22 -2.15
CA TRP A 311 7.16 -1.65 -0.83
C TRP A 311 8.17 -2.59 -0.16
N ALA A 312 8.75 -3.54 -0.91
CA ALA A 312 9.83 -4.41 -0.42
C ALA A 312 11.03 -3.59 0.07
N PHE A 313 11.34 -2.49 -0.62
CA PHE A 313 12.37 -1.55 -0.20
C PHE A 313 12.04 -0.84 1.13
N TYR A 314 10.80 -0.38 1.32
CA TYR A 314 10.38 0.26 2.58
C TYR A 314 10.42 -0.70 3.76
N LYS A 315 10.01 -1.96 3.57
CA LYS A 315 10.15 -3.01 4.57
C LYS A 315 11.61 -3.17 4.97
N LEU A 316 12.50 -3.33 4.00
CA LEU A 316 13.93 -3.47 4.24
C LEU A 316 14.53 -2.26 4.97
N LYS A 317 14.18 -1.05 4.55
CA LYS A 317 14.64 0.19 5.18
C LYS A 317 14.18 0.29 6.64
N ARG A 318 12.97 -0.13 6.95
CA ARG A 318 12.44 -0.10 8.32
C ARG A 318 13.06 -1.19 9.20
N ASP A 319 13.21 -2.41 8.67
CA ASP A 319 13.88 -3.51 9.37
C ASP A 319 15.34 -3.16 9.71
N ILE A 320 16.00 -2.45 8.81
CA ILE A 320 17.35 -1.90 9.06
C ILE A 320 17.29 -0.85 10.17
N LYS A 321 16.37 0.13 10.09
CA LYS A 321 16.24 1.21 11.08
C LYS A 321 15.94 0.67 12.48
N THR A 322 15.02 -0.29 12.61
CA THR A 322 14.70 -0.91 13.91
C THR A 322 15.84 -1.75 14.46
N LYS A 323 16.61 -2.43 13.60
CA LYS A 323 17.82 -3.14 14.04
C LYS A 323 18.91 -2.17 14.51
N ASP A 324 19.10 -1.06 13.79
CA ASP A 324 20.06 -0.02 14.18
C ASP A 324 19.69 0.64 15.51
N GLU A 325 18.43 0.98 15.71
CA GLU A 325 17.91 1.54 16.97
C GLU A 325 18.03 0.52 18.12
N ALA A 326 17.72 -0.75 17.89
CA ALA A 326 17.89 -1.80 18.88
C ALA A 326 19.38 -2.03 19.22
N GLN A 327 20.27 -1.97 18.23
CA GLN A 327 21.71 -2.07 18.45
C GLN A 327 22.27 -0.86 19.20
N GLN A 328 21.81 0.36 18.88
CA GLN A 328 22.18 1.58 19.58
C GLN A 328 21.69 1.56 21.04
N ASN A 329 20.46 1.13 21.28
CA ASN A 329 19.92 0.99 22.64
C ASN A 329 20.65 -0.08 23.43
N ALA A 330 20.99 -1.23 22.81
CA ALA A 330 21.79 -2.28 23.45
C ALA A 330 23.22 -1.82 23.77
N LEU A 331 23.82 -0.98 22.90
CA LEU A 331 25.11 -0.32 23.17
C LEU A 331 25.02 0.68 24.31
N LEU A 332 23.99 1.54 24.31
CA LEU A 332 23.73 2.50 25.38
C LEU A 332 23.45 1.82 26.74
N GLU A 333 22.76 0.67 26.74
CA GLU A 333 22.56 -0.12 27.98
C GLU A 333 23.87 -0.79 28.45
N LYS A 334 24.71 -1.30 27.53
CA LYS A 334 26.04 -1.80 27.86
C LYS A 334 26.91 -0.67 28.44
N ASP A 335 26.88 0.50 27.85
CA ASP A 335 27.62 1.66 28.34
C ASP A 335 27.11 2.16 29.70
N LYS A 336 25.77 2.20 29.90
CA LYS A 336 25.19 2.50 31.22
C LYS A 336 25.56 1.45 32.28
N LYS A 337 25.57 0.16 31.91
CA LYS A 337 25.95 -0.94 32.81
C LYS A 337 27.45 -0.89 33.13
N LEU A 338 28.27 -0.61 32.11
CA LEU A 338 29.70 -0.39 32.27
C LEU A 338 29.99 0.84 33.15
N SER A 339 29.30 1.94 32.89
CA SER A 339 29.40 3.19 33.67
C SER A 339 28.99 2.99 35.14
N ARG A 340 27.93 2.19 35.44
CA ARG A 340 27.51 1.86 36.81
C ARG A 340 28.54 0.98 37.55
N THR A 341 29.09 -0.03 36.85
CA THR A 341 30.15 -0.88 37.42
C THR A 341 31.42 -0.11 37.69
N MET A 342 31.74 0.83 36.78
CA MET A 342 32.90 1.70 36.94
C MET A 342 32.71 2.72 38.06
N SER A 343 31.49 3.29 38.24
CA SER A 343 31.15 4.15 39.38
C SER A 343 31.31 3.44 40.72
N GLY A 344 30.93 2.16 40.79
CA GLY A 344 31.16 1.31 41.98
C GLY A 344 32.64 1.10 42.27
N LEU A 345 33.45 0.89 41.23
CA LEU A 345 34.90 0.77 41.36
C LEU A 345 35.55 2.07 41.86
N TYR A 346 35.06 3.20 41.34
CA TYR A 346 35.51 4.52 41.81
C TYR A 346 35.17 4.78 43.28
N ALA A 347 33.97 4.37 43.72
CA ALA A 347 33.59 4.52 45.13
C ALA A 347 34.52 3.70 46.05
N VAL A 348 34.92 2.47 45.63
CA VAL A 348 35.89 1.64 46.35
C VAL A 348 37.29 2.26 46.33
N ILE A 349 37.71 2.81 45.19
CA ILE A 349 39.02 3.45 45.04
C ILE A 349 39.08 4.74 45.88
N VAL A 350 37.98 5.52 45.95
CA VAL A 350 37.89 6.75 46.77
C VAL A 350 37.99 6.40 48.26
N ILE A 351 37.50 5.27 48.70
CA ILE A 351 37.61 4.79 50.09
C ILE A 351 39.05 4.42 50.47
N PHE A 352 39.83 3.97 49.52
CA PHE A 352 41.23 3.61 49.73
C PHE A 352 42.26 4.73 49.52
N THR A 353 41.80 5.99 49.43
CA THR A 353 42.52 6.99 48.66
C THR A 353 43.44 7.95 49.30
N ILE A 354 43.85 7.94 50.45
CA ILE A 354 44.94 8.89 50.83
C ILE A 354 46.31 8.41 50.37
N VAL A 355 46.47 7.10 50.16
CA VAL A 355 47.77 6.50 49.81
C VAL A 355 47.95 6.33 48.28
N PHE A 356 46.87 6.26 47.50
CA PHE A 356 46.97 5.96 46.08
C PHE A 356 46.52 7.09 45.12
N ALA A 357 46.40 8.33 45.61
CA ALA A 357 45.96 9.48 44.79
C ALA A 357 46.77 9.65 43.49
N PHE A 358 48.01 9.31 43.46
CA PHE A 358 48.85 9.39 42.26
C PHE A 358 48.56 8.28 41.25
N ILE A 359 48.26 7.07 41.71
CA ILE A 359 47.86 5.94 40.88
C ILE A 359 46.45 6.22 40.30
N TYR A 360 45.55 6.82 41.09
CA TYR A 360 44.23 7.25 40.67
C TYR A 360 44.29 8.27 39.54
N PHE A 361 45.15 9.27 39.66
CA PHE A 361 45.32 10.30 38.64
C PHE A 361 45.85 9.70 37.30
N LYS A 362 46.79 8.76 37.38
CA LYS A 362 47.32 8.03 36.23
C LYS A 362 46.28 7.12 35.60
N TYR A 363 45.43 6.52 36.42
CA TYR A 363 44.30 5.68 35.98
C TYR A 363 43.22 6.51 35.25
N LEU A 364 42.83 7.67 35.79
CA LEU A 364 41.90 8.59 35.17
C LEU A 364 42.36 9.04 33.77
N ARG A 365 43.65 9.35 33.65
CA ARG A 365 44.22 9.83 32.41
C ARG A 365 44.21 8.73 31.33
N THR A 366 44.44 7.48 31.72
CA THR A 366 44.37 6.33 30.80
C THR A 366 42.95 5.99 30.39
N LYS A 367 41.98 6.18 31.30
CA LYS A 367 40.58 5.94 31.06
C LYS A 367 39.99 6.95 30.06
N HIS A 368 40.27 8.23 30.26
CA HIS A 368 39.83 9.27 29.33
C HIS A 368 40.39 9.08 27.91
N LYS A 369 41.62 8.53 27.79
CA LYS A 369 42.19 8.22 26.50
C LYS A 369 41.42 7.08 25.80
N LYS A 370 41.05 6.02 26.56
CA LYS A 370 40.25 4.90 26.03
C LYS A 370 38.80 5.28 25.64
N GLU A 371 38.16 6.14 26.43
CA GLU A 371 36.82 6.65 26.11
C GLU A 371 36.83 7.50 24.83
N LYS A 372 37.89 8.30 24.65
CA LYS A 372 38.06 9.09 23.43
C LYS A 372 38.30 8.19 22.20
N GLU A 373 39.12 7.15 22.35
CA GLU A 373 39.36 6.17 21.28
C GLU A 373 38.09 5.37 20.92
N GLN A 374 37.29 5.02 21.93
CA GLN A 374 36.00 4.34 21.69
C GLN A 374 34.96 5.28 21.01
N TYR A 375 34.93 6.55 21.39
CA TYR A 375 34.06 7.54 20.76
C TYR A 375 34.46 7.81 19.29
N GLU A 376 35.76 7.87 19.01
CA GLU A 376 36.27 8.00 17.64
C GLU A 376 35.97 6.76 16.78
N GLN A 377 36.05 5.54 17.37
CA GLN A 377 35.65 4.30 16.69
C GLN A 377 34.13 4.26 16.40
N LEU A 378 33.31 4.71 17.33
CA LEU A 378 31.85 4.79 17.14
C LEU A 378 31.48 5.79 16.04
N GLN A 379 32.13 6.97 16.02
CA GLN A 379 31.96 7.95 14.94
C GLN A 379 32.40 7.39 13.57
N GLN A 380 33.48 6.62 13.53
CA GLN A 380 33.91 5.96 12.29
C GLN A 380 32.91 4.93 11.80
N LEU A 381 32.33 4.12 12.71
CA LEU A 381 31.29 3.16 12.35
C LEU A 381 30.05 3.83 11.76
N THR A 382 29.59 4.94 12.40
CA THR A 382 28.45 5.71 11.91
C THR A 382 28.71 6.34 10.53
N GLN A 383 29.95 6.80 10.28
CA GLN A 383 30.33 7.31 8.96
C GLN A 383 30.35 6.22 7.89
N ILE A 384 30.82 5.02 8.23
CA ILE A 384 30.84 3.86 7.31
C ILE A 384 29.40 3.44 6.93
N GLU A 385 28.48 3.44 7.90
CA GLU A 385 27.06 3.13 7.64
C GLU A 385 26.39 4.18 6.74
N LEU A 386 26.68 5.47 6.98
CA LEU A 386 26.22 6.56 6.12
C LEU A 386 26.77 6.43 4.69
N GLN A 387 28.02 6.01 4.57
CA GLN A 387 28.67 5.77 3.28
C GLN A 387 28.00 4.61 2.54
N LYS A 388 27.74 3.49 3.23
CA LYS A 388 27.02 2.33 2.66
C LYS A 388 25.62 2.70 2.17
N THR A 389 24.91 3.53 2.94
CA THR A 389 23.57 3.99 2.54
C THR A 389 23.62 4.85 1.26
N LYS A 390 24.64 5.70 1.13
CA LYS A 390 24.87 6.47 -0.11
C LYS A 390 25.24 5.58 -1.30
N GLU A 391 26.06 4.56 -1.08
CA GLU A 391 26.41 3.59 -2.14
C GLU A 391 25.20 2.80 -2.62
N VAL A 392 24.30 2.36 -1.69
CA VAL A 392 23.05 1.68 -2.05
C VAL A 392 22.14 2.59 -2.87
N LEU A 393 22.05 3.88 -2.50
CA LEU A 393 21.27 4.84 -3.26
C LEU A 393 21.83 5.05 -4.68
N GLU A 394 23.15 5.12 -4.83
CA GLU A 394 23.79 5.23 -6.14
C GLU A 394 23.63 3.96 -6.99
N ILE A 395 23.66 2.79 -6.37
CA ILE A 395 23.39 1.52 -7.05
C ILE A 395 21.93 1.52 -7.55
N ASN A 396 20.98 1.88 -6.69
CA ASN A 396 19.57 1.95 -7.06
C ASN A 396 19.29 2.93 -8.20
N LYS A 397 19.98 4.09 -8.23
CA LYS A 397 19.92 5.03 -9.36
C LYS A 397 20.43 4.42 -10.67
N LYS A 398 21.55 3.67 -10.60
CA LYS A 398 22.10 2.98 -11.77
C LYS A 398 21.19 1.85 -12.24
N GLU A 399 20.62 1.07 -11.33
CA GLU A 399 19.67 0.01 -11.65
C GLU A 399 18.38 0.58 -12.28
N LEU A 400 17.87 1.72 -11.78
CA LEU A 400 16.72 2.39 -12.36
C LEU A 400 17.00 2.80 -13.83
N THR A 401 18.18 3.37 -14.08
CA THR A 401 18.57 3.79 -15.42
C THR A 401 18.74 2.58 -16.34
N SER A 402 19.37 1.50 -15.85
CA SER A 402 19.53 0.24 -16.60
C SER A 402 18.20 -0.42 -16.92
N ALA A 403 17.28 -0.49 -15.95
CA ALA A 403 15.93 -1.03 -16.15
C ALA A 403 15.15 -0.23 -17.20
N ALA A 404 15.26 1.10 -17.18
CA ALA A 404 14.61 1.96 -18.17
C ALA A 404 15.18 1.73 -19.59
N LEU A 405 16.50 1.59 -19.72
CA LEU A 405 17.13 1.28 -21.00
C LEU A 405 16.72 -0.10 -21.53
N GLN A 406 16.66 -1.11 -20.67
CA GLN A 406 16.22 -2.46 -21.02
C GLN A 406 14.75 -2.49 -21.49
N ILE A 407 13.90 -1.64 -20.91
CA ILE A 407 12.50 -1.48 -21.35
C ILE A 407 12.43 -0.86 -22.75
N ILE A 408 13.30 0.11 -23.06
CA ILE A 408 13.37 0.73 -24.39
C ILE A 408 13.78 -0.31 -25.42
N GLU A 409 14.86 -1.06 -25.15
CA GLU A 409 15.38 -2.10 -26.04
C GLU A 409 14.37 -3.23 -26.29
N ASN A 410 13.72 -3.70 -25.22
CA ASN A 410 12.63 -4.67 -25.32
C ASN A 410 11.43 -4.13 -26.11
N GLY A 411 11.10 -2.85 -25.94
CA GLY A 411 10.01 -2.18 -26.66
C GLY A 411 10.28 -2.08 -28.18
N GLU A 412 11.49 -1.76 -28.57
CA GLU A 412 11.91 -1.73 -29.98
C GLU A 412 11.85 -3.13 -30.62
N THR A 413 12.35 -4.13 -29.90
CA THR A 413 12.32 -5.55 -30.34
C THR A 413 10.88 -6.03 -30.52
N VAL A 414 9.99 -5.75 -29.57
CA VAL A 414 8.56 -6.10 -29.63
C VAL A 414 7.85 -5.42 -30.82
N GLN A 415 8.17 -4.15 -31.08
CA GLN A 415 7.62 -3.43 -32.24
C GLN A 415 8.13 -4.01 -33.57
N GLN A 416 9.38 -4.42 -33.63
CA GLN A 416 9.96 -5.05 -34.80
C GLN A 416 9.32 -6.42 -35.06
N PHE A 417 9.21 -7.28 -34.05
CA PHE A 417 8.50 -8.56 -34.15
C PHE A 417 7.04 -8.40 -34.57
N ARG A 418 6.36 -7.37 -34.04
CA ARG A 418 4.98 -7.08 -34.44
C ARG A 418 4.85 -6.71 -35.92
N LYS A 419 5.76 -5.88 -36.44
CA LYS A 419 5.80 -5.57 -37.87
C LYS A 419 6.06 -6.79 -38.73
N GLU A 420 6.96 -7.67 -38.29
CA GLU A 420 7.25 -8.92 -38.98
C GLU A 420 6.04 -9.86 -38.96
N ILE A 421 5.35 -9.99 -37.82
CA ILE A 421 4.11 -10.80 -37.74
C ILE A 421 2.99 -10.21 -38.61
N GLU A 422 2.83 -8.86 -38.64
CA GLU A 422 1.85 -8.22 -39.52
C GLU A 422 2.20 -8.42 -41.01
N SER A 423 3.46 -8.33 -41.39
CA SER A 423 3.90 -8.63 -42.77
C SER A 423 3.74 -10.10 -43.13
N PHE A 424 3.94 -11.03 -42.20
CA PHE A 424 3.66 -12.45 -42.38
C PHE A 424 2.17 -12.75 -42.52
N LYS A 425 1.31 -12.04 -41.82
CA LYS A 425 -0.15 -12.16 -41.86
C LYS A 425 -0.71 -11.81 -43.24
N GLU A 426 -0.10 -10.83 -43.94
CA GLU A 426 -0.48 -10.45 -45.30
C GLU A 426 -0.10 -11.51 -46.37
N SER A 427 0.82 -12.42 -46.03
CA SER A 427 1.34 -13.43 -46.95
C SER A 427 0.73 -14.83 -46.77
N LEU A 428 -0.15 -15.04 -45.79
CA LEU A 428 -0.68 -16.37 -45.42
C LEU A 428 -2.21 -16.47 -45.53
N ASP A 429 -2.67 -17.68 -45.83
CA ASP A 429 -4.09 -18.02 -45.96
C ASP A 429 -4.84 -17.88 -44.63
N THR A 430 -6.13 -17.50 -44.66
CA THR A 430 -6.99 -17.13 -43.51
C THR A 430 -7.03 -18.17 -42.37
N SER A 431 -6.67 -19.42 -42.64
CA SER A 431 -6.64 -20.51 -41.64
C SER A 431 -5.56 -20.35 -40.57
N HIS A 432 -4.51 -19.57 -40.85
CA HIS A 432 -3.36 -19.38 -39.94
C HIS A 432 -3.37 -18.04 -39.17
N HIS A 433 -4.26 -17.11 -39.53
CA HIS A 433 -4.36 -15.78 -38.91
C HIS A 433 -4.60 -15.81 -37.40
N LYS A 434 -5.40 -16.79 -36.93
CA LYS A 434 -5.71 -16.97 -35.50
C LYS A 434 -4.51 -17.38 -34.63
N LYS A 435 -3.61 -18.20 -35.21
CA LYS A 435 -2.36 -18.60 -34.52
C LYS A 435 -1.37 -17.43 -34.42
N LEU A 436 -1.30 -16.61 -35.46
CA LEU A 436 -0.44 -15.42 -35.50
C LEU A 436 -0.96 -14.33 -34.57
N GLU A 437 -2.28 -14.14 -34.44
CA GLU A 437 -2.89 -13.22 -33.48
C GLU A 437 -2.62 -13.64 -32.02
N ASN A 438 -2.70 -14.92 -31.71
CA ASN A 438 -2.33 -15.45 -30.38
C ASN A 438 -0.84 -15.27 -30.08
N LEU A 439 0.04 -15.41 -31.06
CA LEU A 439 1.47 -15.14 -30.94
C LEU A 439 1.75 -13.65 -30.73
N ALA A 440 1.12 -12.78 -31.51
CA ALA A 440 1.24 -11.33 -31.37
C ALA A 440 0.72 -10.84 -30.00
N SER A 441 -0.35 -11.46 -29.48
CA SER A 441 -0.93 -11.14 -28.17
C SER A 441 -0.04 -11.59 -27.01
N SER A 442 0.62 -12.76 -27.12
CA SER A 442 1.54 -13.26 -26.08
C SER A 442 2.79 -12.39 -25.96
N ILE A 443 3.24 -11.80 -27.05
CA ILE A 443 4.41 -10.89 -27.09
C ILE A 443 4.07 -9.53 -26.47
N THR A 444 2.84 -9.04 -26.65
CA THR A 444 2.40 -7.72 -26.15
C THR A 444 2.15 -7.71 -24.63
N ASN A 445 1.86 -8.85 -24.02
CA ASN A 445 1.66 -8.99 -22.57
C ASN A 445 2.91 -8.64 -21.74
N ASN A 446 4.10 -8.61 -22.34
CA ASN A 446 5.34 -8.30 -21.63
C ASN A 446 5.59 -6.78 -21.48
N THR A 447 5.09 -5.95 -22.40
CA THR A 447 5.39 -4.50 -22.39
C THR A 447 4.68 -3.72 -21.27
N THR A 448 3.55 -4.19 -20.83
CA THR A 448 2.77 -3.54 -19.75
C THR A 448 3.31 -3.86 -18.35
N LYS A 449 3.84 -5.06 -18.15
CA LYS A 449 4.49 -5.48 -16.89
C LYS A 449 5.74 -4.62 -16.58
N ASN A 450 6.44 -4.20 -17.62
CA ASN A 450 7.67 -3.43 -17.52
C ASN A 450 7.46 -2.01 -16.95
N TRP A 451 6.30 -1.35 -17.22
CA TRP A 451 6.02 -0.01 -16.69
C TRP A 451 5.92 0.01 -15.16
N GLU A 452 5.27 -0.95 -14.58
CA GLU A 452 4.99 -0.97 -13.15
C GLU A 452 6.25 -1.30 -12.33
N GLU A 453 7.10 -2.14 -12.89
CA GLU A 453 8.44 -2.36 -12.32
C GLU A 453 9.27 -1.08 -12.35
N PHE A 454 9.24 -0.35 -13.48
CA PHE A 454 9.93 0.94 -13.61
C PHE A 454 9.39 1.95 -12.59
N ARG A 455 8.06 2.12 -12.48
CA ARG A 455 7.44 3.07 -11.57
C ARG A 455 7.85 2.79 -10.13
N SER A 456 7.83 1.52 -9.72
CA SER A 456 8.28 1.07 -8.41
C SER A 456 9.69 1.55 -8.08
N ARG A 457 10.62 1.25 -8.96
CA ARG A 457 12.02 1.65 -8.80
C ARG A 457 12.19 3.17 -8.85
N PHE A 458 11.37 3.86 -9.66
CA PHE A 458 11.39 5.32 -9.74
C PHE A 458 10.92 5.97 -8.43
N GLU A 459 9.84 5.48 -7.82
CA GLU A 459 9.31 5.98 -6.54
C GLU A 459 10.26 5.70 -5.36
N GLN A 460 11.09 4.64 -5.43
CA GLN A 460 12.17 4.40 -4.46
C GLN A 460 13.24 5.51 -4.46
N VAL A 461 13.58 5.99 -5.64
CA VAL A 461 14.63 7.00 -5.82
C VAL A 461 14.06 8.42 -5.71
N ASN A 462 12.77 8.61 -6.04
CA ASN A 462 12.08 9.91 -6.10
C ASN A 462 10.78 9.85 -5.27
N THR A 463 10.90 9.60 -3.98
CA THR A 463 9.81 9.23 -3.05
C THR A 463 8.63 10.18 -3.00
N ASP A 464 8.84 11.48 -3.16
CA ASP A 464 7.76 12.48 -3.09
C ASP A 464 7.41 13.09 -4.46
N PHE A 465 8.02 12.63 -5.53
CA PHE A 465 7.85 13.22 -6.85
C PHE A 465 6.39 13.33 -7.29
N PHE A 466 5.67 12.22 -7.30
CA PHE A 466 4.27 12.22 -7.75
C PHE A 466 3.35 12.97 -6.80
N LYS A 467 3.64 12.95 -5.50
CA LYS A 467 2.90 13.71 -4.48
C LYS A 467 3.04 15.21 -4.69
N ASN A 468 4.28 15.67 -4.83
CA ASN A 468 4.58 17.08 -5.00
C ASN A 468 4.02 17.60 -6.33
N LEU A 469 4.26 16.86 -7.41
CA LEU A 469 3.77 17.21 -8.73
C LEU A 469 2.22 17.24 -8.77
N LYS A 470 1.54 16.31 -8.13
CA LYS A 470 0.08 16.25 -8.11
C LYS A 470 -0.55 17.25 -7.14
N LYS A 471 0.19 17.69 -6.12
CA LYS A 471 -0.23 18.76 -5.22
C LYS A 471 -0.28 20.11 -5.93
N GLU A 472 0.70 20.40 -6.78
CA GLU A 472 0.74 21.64 -7.56
C GLU A 472 -0.09 21.58 -8.83
N HIS A 473 -0.25 20.38 -9.42
CA HIS A 473 -0.96 20.16 -10.69
C HIS A 473 -1.96 19.00 -10.57
N PRO A 474 -3.06 19.17 -9.82
CA PRO A 474 -4.05 18.11 -9.57
C PRO A 474 -4.77 17.62 -10.84
N GLU A 475 -4.79 18.43 -11.90
CA GLU A 475 -5.41 18.14 -13.20
C GLU A 475 -4.61 17.17 -14.09
N LEU A 476 -3.40 16.77 -13.66
CA LEU A 476 -2.57 15.84 -14.42
C LEU A 476 -3.15 14.43 -14.38
N SER A 477 -3.38 13.87 -15.56
CA SER A 477 -3.81 12.47 -15.73
C SER A 477 -2.66 11.48 -15.45
N SER A 478 -3.01 10.21 -15.22
CA SER A 478 -2.01 9.15 -15.00
C SER A 478 -0.99 9.03 -16.14
N ASN A 479 -1.43 9.23 -17.39
CA ASN A 479 -0.52 9.20 -18.54
C ASN A 479 0.40 10.40 -18.58
N GLU A 480 -0.06 11.57 -18.16
CA GLU A 480 0.77 12.78 -18.08
C GLU A 480 1.81 12.64 -16.95
N LEU A 481 1.44 12.04 -15.83
CA LEU A 481 2.39 11.73 -14.74
C LEU A 481 3.47 10.74 -15.17
N LYS A 482 3.12 9.75 -16.02
CA LYS A 482 4.10 8.84 -16.65
C LYS A 482 5.12 9.62 -17.48
N ILE A 483 4.62 10.52 -18.31
CA ILE A 483 5.51 11.38 -19.14
C ILE A 483 6.40 12.23 -18.25
N CYS A 484 5.90 12.77 -17.14
CA CYS A 484 6.70 13.53 -16.19
C CYS A 484 7.83 12.68 -15.57
N SER A 485 7.58 11.45 -15.17
CA SER A 485 8.63 10.58 -14.61
C SER A 485 9.73 10.27 -15.64
N PHE A 486 9.38 10.09 -16.91
CA PHE A 486 10.36 9.90 -17.96
C PHE A 486 11.14 11.17 -18.26
N LEU A 487 10.48 12.35 -18.20
CA LEU A 487 11.15 13.64 -18.38
C LEU A 487 12.13 13.93 -17.25
N LYS A 488 11.83 13.55 -16.00
CA LYS A 488 12.75 13.66 -14.87
C LYS A 488 14.01 12.80 -15.06
N LEU A 489 13.91 11.71 -15.78
CA LEU A 489 15.05 10.88 -16.18
C LEU A 489 15.70 11.32 -17.50
N ASN A 490 15.34 12.49 -18.04
CA ASN A 490 15.88 13.07 -19.26
C ASN A 490 15.63 12.24 -20.54
N PHE A 491 14.59 11.38 -20.59
CA PHE A 491 14.25 10.66 -21.80
C PHE A 491 13.73 11.59 -22.90
N ASN A 492 14.20 11.34 -24.13
CA ASN A 492 13.74 12.06 -25.31
C ASN A 492 12.34 11.56 -25.77
N SER A 493 11.73 12.26 -26.72
CA SER A 493 10.37 11.92 -27.16
C SER A 493 10.27 10.57 -27.89
N LYS A 494 11.35 10.07 -28.48
CA LYS A 494 11.39 8.77 -29.14
C LYS A 494 11.43 7.65 -28.09
N ASP A 495 12.24 7.83 -27.04
CA ASP A 495 12.33 6.90 -25.94
C ASP A 495 11.01 6.80 -25.18
N ILE A 496 10.38 7.95 -24.90
CA ILE A 496 9.05 8.01 -24.26
C ILE A 496 7.98 7.34 -25.13
N ALA A 497 8.04 7.50 -26.44
CA ALA A 497 7.13 6.84 -27.38
C ALA A 497 7.26 5.32 -27.32
N ASN A 498 8.50 4.82 -27.30
CA ASN A 498 8.80 3.38 -27.16
C ASN A 498 8.32 2.83 -25.80
N LEU A 499 8.61 3.55 -24.71
CA LEU A 499 8.18 3.18 -23.35
C LEU A 499 6.66 3.16 -23.17
N MET A 500 5.94 4.03 -23.86
CA MET A 500 4.48 4.15 -23.77
C MET A 500 3.74 3.35 -24.84
N GLY A 501 4.43 2.79 -25.81
CA GLY A 501 3.82 2.05 -26.93
C GLY A 501 2.98 2.94 -27.87
N ILE A 502 3.33 4.22 -28.03
CA ILE A 502 2.61 5.20 -28.88
C ILE A 502 3.55 5.82 -29.90
N SER A 503 3.00 6.53 -30.87
CA SER A 503 3.83 7.21 -31.85
C SER A 503 4.61 8.39 -31.25
N PRO A 504 5.82 8.71 -31.74
CA PRO A 504 6.57 9.91 -31.33
C PRO A 504 5.78 11.20 -31.49
N GLU A 505 4.89 11.29 -32.48
CA GLU A 505 4.01 12.43 -32.70
C GLU A 505 2.95 12.54 -31.59
N SER A 506 2.42 11.42 -31.13
CA SER A 506 1.51 11.39 -29.97
C SER A 506 2.20 11.87 -28.70
N VAL A 507 3.48 11.54 -28.50
CA VAL A 507 4.27 12.05 -27.38
C VAL A 507 4.48 13.56 -27.49
N LYS A 508 4.77 14.09 -28.68
CA LYS A 508 4.90 15.54 -28.90
C LYS A 508 3.61 16.28 -28.54
N VAL A 509 2.46 15.74 -28.98
CA VAL A 509 1.14 16.30 -28.64
C VAL A 509 0.91 16.24 -27.12
N SER A 510 1.24 15.14 -26.48
CA SER A 510 1.10 14.99 -25.04
C SER A 510 2.01 15.95 -24.26
N ARG A 511 3.26 16.13 -24.69
CA ARG A 511 4.18 17.14 -24.12
C ARG A 511 3.68 18.56 -24.32
N TYR A 512 3.06 18.85 -25.44
CA TYR A 512 2.42 20.15 -25.67
C TYR A 512 1.24 20.40 -24.71
N ARG A 513 0.35 19.40 -24.55
CA ARG A 513 -0.76 19.46 -23.58
C ARG A 513 -0.26 19.59 -22.15
N LEU A 514 0.78 18.83 -21.81
CA LEU A 514 1.42 18.87 -20.51
C LEU A 514 1.98 20.27 -20.20
N ARG A 515 2.70 20.88 -21.14
CA ARG A 515 3.18 22.27 -21.01
C ARG A 515 2.06 23.26 -20.72
N LYS A 516 0.92 23.10 -21.42
CA LYS A 516 -0.25 23.95 -21.22
C LYS A 516 -0.86 23.79 -19.83
N LYS A 517 -0.95 22.57 -19.33
CA LYS A 517 -1.43 22.29 -17.96
C LYS A 517 -0.47 22.78 -16.88
N LEU A 518 0.82 22.70 -17.12
CA LEU A 518 1.86 23.21 -16.22
C LEU A 518 2.07 24.73 -16.34
N ASN A 519 1.25 25.42 -17.14
CA ASN A 519 1.35 26.87 -17.42
C ASN A 519 2.73 27.33 -17.91
N LEU A 520 3.46 26.47 -18.65
CA LEU A 520 4.79 26.77 -19.17
C LEU A 520 4.74 27.48 -20.50
N GLN A 521 5.56 28.53 -20.65
CA GLN A 521 5.74 29.24 -21.91
C GLN A 521 6.55 28.39 -22.92
N ARG A 522 6.55 28.79 -24.19
CA ARG A 522 7.25 28.06 -25.26
C ARG A 522 8.78 28.02 -25.07
N SER A 523 9.32 29.02 -24.39
CA SER A 523 10.74 29.17 -24.03
C SER A 523 11.19 28.31 -22.86
N ASP A 524 10.27 27.89 -21.99
CA ASP A 524 10.64 27.20 -20.75
C ASP A 524 11.09 25.76 -21.02
N ASN A 525 12.03 25.24 -20.26
CA ASN A 525 12.43 23.85 -20.42
C ASN A 525 11.53 22.94 -19.57
N LEU A 526 10.69 22.14 -20.24
CA LEU A 526 9.74 21.24 -19.59
C LEU A 526 10.44 20.22 -18.66
N ALA A 527 11.59 19.66 -19.09
CA ALA A 527 12.33 18.68 -18.29
C ALA A 527 12.91 19.34 -17.03
N SER A 528 13.50 20.53 -17.17
CA SER A 528 14.03 21.29 -16.03
C SER A 528 12.95 21.73 -15.04
N TYR A 529 11.74 22.00 -15.52
CA TYR A 529 10.61 22.26 -14.62
C TYR A 529 10.20 21.02 -13.82
N ILE A 530 10.11 19.88 -14.50
CA ILE A 530 9.75 18.60 -13.86
C ILE A 530 10.85 18.13 -12.89
N ASP A 531 12.10 18.50 -13.13
CA ASP A 531 13.23 18.11 -12.27
C ASP A 531 13.18 18.80 -10.89
N GLN A 532 12.41 19.85 -10.73
CA GLN A 532 12.23 20.56 -9.44
C GLN A 532 11.36 19.78 -8.44
N PHE A 533 10.57 18.81 -8.92
CA PHE A 533 9.72 17.94 -8.09
C PHE A 533 10.46 16.68 -7.70
#